data_66e6b70b0ee27baa187d36c8160a1f95
#
_entry.id   66e6b70b0ee27baa187d36c8160a1f95
#
_cell.length_a   1.000
_cell.length_b   1.000
_cell.length_c   1.000
_cell.angle_alpha   90.00
_cell.angle_beta   90.00
_cell.angle_gamma   90.00
#
_symmetry.space_group_name_H-M   'P 1'
#
loop_
_entity.id
_entity.type
_entity.pdbx_description
1 polymer ?
#
loop_
_entity_poly.entity_id
_entity_poly.type
_entity_poly.pdbx_seq_one_letter_code
_entity_poly.pdbx_strand_id
1 'polypeptide(L)'
;VGDAHQQIYAWRGAINAMQQLPLPESRLTTSFRFGETIADVANALLGGLNETVPLLGNPNQKSSVVNKPHTKMRDAILCRTNARAMELLLAGLVHGDKVSLQADHQKLNRFVDAASLLKQGKRVTDVPELAWFNSWHDVHEYCETNEGSDIKPLVKLVDDHGTDPLKKALAKITPLEQ
;
A
#
# COMPACT_ATOMS: atom_id res chain seq x y z
N VAL A 1 16.16 18.84 3.55
CA VAL A 1 16.37 17.65 2.72
C VAL A 1 15.02 17.16 2.27
N GLY A 2 14.84 16.89 0.99
CA GLY A 2 13.61 16.40 0.41
C GLY A 2 13.88 15.61 -0.88
N ASP A 3 12.82 14.99 -1.41
CA ASP A 3 12.86 14.24 -2.65
C ASP A 3 11.63 14.60 -3.49
N ALA A 4 11.86 15.17 -4.67
CA ALA A 4 10.79 15.61 -5.57
C ALA A 4 9.94 14.44 -6.09
N HIS A 5 10.50 13.25 -6.19
CA HIS A 5 9.81 12.03 -6.66
C HIS A 5 8.97 11.35 -5.57
N GLN A 6 9.10 11.76 -4.31
CA GLN A 6 8.27 11.25 -3.20
C GLN A 6 6.96 12.03 -3.01
N GLN A 7 6.59 12.90 -3.94
CA GLN A 7 5.31 13.60 -3.93
C GLN A 7 4.16 12.65 -4.29
N ILE A 8 3.59 11.99 -3.30
CA ILE A 8 2.53 10.99 -3.49
C ILE A 8 1.10 11.56 -3.36
N TYR A 9 0.94 12.83 -2.98
CA TYR A 9 -0.36 13.48 -2.73
C TYR A 9 -0.70 14.59 -3.75
N ALA A 10 -0.09 14.58 -4.93
CA ALA A 10 -0.39 15.56 -5.99
C ALA A 10 -1.89 15.59 -6.33
N TRP A 11 -2.55 14.46 -6.33
CA TRP A 11 -3.99 14.29 -6.57
C TRP A 11 -4.89 14.95 -5.51
N ARG A 12 -4.35 15.28 -4.33
CA ARG A 12 -5.01 16.07 -3.27
C ARG A 12 -4.68 17.55 -3.33
N GLY A 13 -4.05 18.02 -4.41
CA GLY A 13 -3.61 19.39 -4.55
C GLY A 13 -2.32 19.74 -3.81
N ALA A 14 -1.57 18.73 -3.33
CA ALA A 14 -0.25 18.97 -2.73
C ALA A 14 0.73 19.45 -3.81
N ILE A 15 1.47 20.52 -3.50
CA ILE A 15 2.50 21.09 -4.36
C ILE A 15 3.86 20.50 -4.02
N ASN A 16 4.72 20.40 -5.03
CA ASN A 16 6.11 19.99 -4.82
C ASN A 16 6.92 21.16 -4.27
N ALA A 17 7.05 21.24 -2.94
CA ALA A 17 7.78 22.31 -2.27
C ALA A 17 9.25 22.41 -2.71
N MET A 18 9.88 21.29 -3.07
CA MET A 18 11.29 21.28 -3.53
C MET A 18 11.46 22.07 -4.83
N GLN A 19 10.50 22.03 -5.74
CA GLN A 19 10.55 22.77 -7.00
C GLN A 19 10.26 24.26 -6.85
N GLN A 20 9.70 24.69 -5.72
CA GLN A 20 9.32 26.09 -5.48
C GLN A 20 10.36 26.86 -4.66
N LEU A 21 11.33 26.19 -4.07
CA LEU A 21 12.37 26.83 -3.27
C LEU A 21 13.49 27.34 -4.19
N PRO A 22 13.72 28.66 -4.29
CA PRO A 22 14.80 29.24 -5.09
C PRO A 22 16.15 29.14 -4.36
N LEU A 23 16.51 27.96 -3.93
CA LEU A 23 17.75 27.70 -3.20
C LEU A 23 18.72 26.85 -4.03
N PRO A 24 20.04 27.00 -3.85
CA PRO A 24 21.01 26.11 -4.43
C PRO A 24 20.75 24.66 -4.02
N GLU A 25 20.76 23.75 -4.99
CA GLU A 25 20.57 22.33 -4.74
C GLU A 25 21.91 21.61 -4.62
N SER A 26 22.02 20.76 -3.60
CA SER A 26 23.05 19.73 -3.50
C SER A 26 22.38 18.37 -3.53
N ARG A 27 22.80 17.51 -4.45
CA ARG A 27 22.17 16.21 -4.68
C ARG A 27 22.94 15.10 -3.98
N LEU A 28 22.19 14.22 -3.29
CA LEU A 28 22.71 12.98 -2.74
C LEU A 28 22.45 11.87 -3.76
N THR A 29 23.49 11.52 -4.51
CA THR A 29 23.39 10.57 -5.63
C THR A 29 23.77 9.15 -5.29
N THR A 30 24.50 8.93 -4.19
CA THR A 30 24.96 7.60 -3.80
C THR A 30 24.05 7.00 -2.71
N SER A 31 23.51 5.83 -2.97
CA SER A 31 22.74 5.07 -1.97
C SER A 31 23.67 4.34 -1.01
N PHE A 32 23.32 4.36 0.28
CA PHE A 32 23.96 3.52 1.30
C PHE A 32 23.18 2.22 1.58
N ARG A 33 21.98 2.06 0.99
CA ARG A 33 21.04 0.98 1.28
C ARG A 33 21.16 -0.21 0.34
N PHE A 34 21.66 -0.01 -0.88
CA PHE A 34 21.69 -1.04 -1.92
C PHE A 34 22.85 -0.80 -2.88
N GLY A 35 23.25 -1.87 -3.59
CA GLY A 35 24.32 -1.84 -4.58
C GLY A 35 23.85 -1.48 -5.99
N GLU A 36 24.77 -1.55 -6.95
CA GLU A 36 24.59 -1.05 -8.31
C GLU A 36 23.41 -1.68 -9.06
N THR A 37 23.20 -2.99 -8.95
CA THR A 37 22.11 -3.67 -9.67
C THR A 37 20.71 -3.13 -9.34
N ILE A 38 20.49 -2.67 -8.10
CA ILE A 38 19.22 -2.02 -7.73
C ILE A 38 19.21 -0.58 -8.22
N ALA A 39 20.35 0.11 -8.19
CA ALA A 39 20.49 1.46 -8.74
C ALA A 39 20.17 1.49 -10.24
N ASP A 40 20.61 0.50 -11.02
CA ASP A 40 20.31 0.39 -12.46
C ASP A 40 18.79 0.32 -12.73
N VAL A 41 18.06 -0.50 -11.95
CA VAL A 41 16.60 -0.58 -12.06
C VAL A 41 15.94 0.73 -11.68
N ALA A 42 16.41 1.37 -10.61
CA ALA A 42 15.92 2.68 -10.20
C ALA A 42 16.16 3.75 -11.28
N ASN A 43 17.33 3.78 -11.88
CA ASN A 43 17.68 4.72 -12.95
C ASN A 43 16.82 4.53 -14.21
N ALA A 44 16.48 3.30 -14.56
CA ALA A 44 15.56 3.02 -15.67
C ALA A 44 14.18 3.65 -15.43
N LEU A 45 13.66 3.61 -14.19
CA LEU A 45 12.39 4.24 -13.80
C LEU A 45 12.51 5.76 -13.71
N LEU A 46 13.60 6.27 -13.12
CA LEU A 46 13.88 7.70 -12.98
C LEU A 46 14.04 8.38 -14.34
N GLY A 47 14.63 7.73 -15.33
CA GLY A 47 14.67 8.20 -16.70
C GLY A 47 13.30 8.41 -17.31
N GLY A 48 12.31 7.55 -17.00
CA GLY A 48 10.91 7.73 -17.38
C GLY A 48 10.23 8.92 -16.69
N LEU A 49 10.80 9.42 -15.59
CA LEU A 49 10.38 10.62 -14.87
C LEU A 49 11.19 11.88 -15.24
N ASN A 50 11.98 11.81 -16.32
CA ASN A 50 12.86 12.88 -16.80
C ASN A 50 13.98 13.26 -15.80
N GLU A 51 14.36 12.36 -14.89
CA GLU A 51 15.53 12.59 -14.04
C GLU A 51 16.82 12.34 -14.87
N THR A 52 17.71 13.31 -14.84
CA THR A 52 18.93 13.29 -15.65
C THR A 52 20.18 12.90 -14.85
N VAL A 53 20.10 13.00 -13.51
CA VAL A 53 21.23 12.67 -12.64
C VAL A 53 21.06 11.23 -12.13
N PRO A 54 21.96 10.32 -12.49
CA PRO A 54 21.84 8.92 -12.09
C PRO A 54 22.06 8.74 -10.59
N LEU A 55 21.33 7.79 -10.03
CA LEU A 55 21.56 7.25 -8.70
C LEU A 55 22.68 6.21 -8.78
N LEU A 56 23.63 6.27 -7.86
CA LEU A 56 24.73 5.32 -7.75
C LEU A 56 24.47 4.34 -6.61
N GLY A 57 24.73 3.07 -6.84
CA GLY A 57 24.71 2.05 -5.80
C GLY A 57 25.91 2.15 -4.86
N ASN A 58 25.80 1.55 -3.67
CA ASN A 58 26.92 1.40 -2.76
C ASN A 58 27.89 0.33 -3.31
N PRO A 59 29.16 0.68 -3.65
CA PRO A 59 30.10 -0.28 -4.21
C PRO A 59 30.46 -1.43 -3.25
N ASN A 60 30.28 -1.21 -1.95
CA ASN A 60 30.57 -2.20 -0.91
C ASN A 60 29.36 -3.13 -0.62
N GLN A 61 28.21 -2.89 -1.24
CA GLN A 61 27.00 -3.67 -1.01
C GLN A 61 26.61 -4.46 -2.27
N LYS A 62 26.62 -5.77 -2.16
CA LYS A 62 26.11 -6.66 -3.22
C LYS A 62 24.59 -6.62 -3.18
N SER A 63 23.99 -6.42 -4.34
CA SER A 63 22.54 -6.50 -4.54
C SER A 63 22.22 -7.31 -5.77
N SER A 64 21.02 -7.86 -5.83
CA SER A 64 20.51 -8.58 -6.98
C SER A 64 19.04 -8.28 -7.23
N VAL A 65 18.63 -8.33 -8.48
CA VAL A 65 17.23 -8.20 -8.90
C VAL A 65 16.82 -9.49 -9.59
N VAL A 66 15.71 -10.07 -9.18
CA VAL A 66 15.20 -11.33 -9.73
C VAL A 66 13.76 -11.15 -10.20
N ASN A 67 13.41 -11.74 -11.34
CA ASN A 67 12.06 -11.63 -11.91
C ASN A 67 11.03 -12.49 -11.16
N LYS A 68 11.48 -13.55 -10.48
CA LYS A 68 10.61 -14.43 -9.68
C LYS A 68 11.19 -14.52 -8.28
N PRO A 69 10.51 -13.94 -7.28
CA PRO A 69 10.98 -14.03 -5.90
C PRO A 69 10.89 -15.48 -5.40
N HIS A 70 11.95 -15.95 -4.74
CA HIS A 70 11.90 -17.20 -3.99
C HIS A 70 10.92 -17.04 -2.82
N THR A 71 9.95 -17.94 -2.72
CA THR A 71 8.86 -17.87 -1.72
C THR A 71 9.33 -17.91 -0.27
N LYS A 72 10.53 -18.43 -0.02
CA LYS A 72 11.09 -18.62 1.34
C LYS A 72 12.02 -17.50 1.85
N MET A 73 12.30 -16.47 1.05
CA MET A 73 13.31 -15.44 1.37
C MET A 73 12.75 -14.02 1.24
N ARG A 74 11.51 -13.79 1.66
CA ARG A 74 10.93 -12.44 1.61
C ARG A 74 10.87 -11.86 3.00
N ASP A 75 11.59 -10.78 3.22
CA ASP A 75 11.50 -9.99 4.45
C ASP A 75 10.32 -9.01 4.40
N ALA A 76 10.04 -8.45 3.21
CA ALA A 76 8.94 -7.53 2.99
C ALA A 76 8.34 -7.63 1.58
N ILE A 77 7.05 -7.34 1.47
CA ILE A 77 6.34 -7.21 0.19
C ILE A 77 5.67 -5.83 0.18
N LEU A 78 6.02 -5.01 -0.82
CA LEU A 78 5.40 -3.72 -1.03
C LEU A 78 4.24 -3.86 -2.02
N CYS A 79 3.08 -3.36 -1.64
CA CYS A 79 1.87 -3.38 -2.45
C CYS A 79 1.39 -1.96 -2.74
N ARG A 80 0.85 -1.74 -3.92
CA ARG A 80 0.26 -0.46 -4.29
C ARG A 80 -1.03 -0.16 -3.50
N THR A 81 -1.80 -1.19 -3.16
CA THR A 81 -3.10 -1.05 -2.48
C THR A 81 -3.16 -1.90 -1.22
N ASN A 82 -3.92 -1.44 -0.23
CA ASN A 82 -4.18 -2.18 1.00
C ASN A 82 -4.92 -3.51 0.71
N ALA A 83 -5.80 -3.53 -0.29
CA ALA A 83 -6.48 -4.76 -0.70
C ALA A 83 -5.50 -5.84 -1.16
N ARG A 84 -4.50 -5.47 -2.00
CA ARG A 84 -3.48 -6.44 -2.44
C ARG A 84 -2.60 -6.92 -1.29
N ALA A 85 -2.27 -6.04 -0.36
CA ALA A 85 -1.54 -6.41 0.85
C ALA A 85 -2.33 -7.41 1.70
N MET A 86 -3.65 -7.20 1.82
CA MET A 86 -4.54 -8.11 2.54
C MET A 86 -4.68 -9.48 1.86
N GLU A 87 -4.83 -9.53 0.54
CA GLU A 87 -4.84 -10.80 -0.21
C GLU A 87 -3.57 -11.63 0.05
N LEU A 88 -2.41 -10.98 0.01
CA LEU A 88 -1.13 -11.65 0.27
C LEU A 88 -0.99 -12.09 1.73
N LEU A 89 -1.47 -11.28 2.67
CA LEU A 89 -1.54 -11.63 4.08
C LEU A 89 -2.40 -12.88 4.29
N LEU A 90 -3.60 -12.93 3.70
CA LEU A 90 -4.49 -14.09 3.79
C LEU A 90 -3.83 -15.34 3.21
N ALA A 91 -3.19 -15.22 2.06
CA ALA A 91 -2.45 -16.32 1.44
C ALA A 91 -1.32 -16.83 2.34
N GLY A 92 -0.54 -15.95 2.96
CA GLY A 92 0.51 -16.31 3.90
C GLY A 92 -0.03 -17.02 5.14
N LEU A 93 -1.12 -16.52 5.73
CA LEU A 93 -1.77 -17.14 6.88
C LEU A 93 -2.32 -18.54 6.58
N VAL A 94 -2.85 -18.78 5.37
CA VAL A 94 -3.30 -20.11 4.92
C VAL A 94 -2.11 -21.06 4.80
N HIS A 95 -0.95 -20.57 4.36
CA HIS A 95 0.29 -21.36 4.31
C HIS A 95 0.94 -21.59 5.67
N GLY A 96 0.44 -20.96 6.75
CA GLY A 96 1.00 -21.04 8.08
C GLY A 96 2.23 -20.15 8.30
N ASP A 97 2.44 -19.17 7.43
CA ASP A 97 3.53 -18.20 7.57
C ASP A 97 3.26 -17.23 8.72
N LYS A 98 4.32 -16.79 9.40
CA LYS A 98 4.25 -15.65 10.30
C LYS A 98 4.25 -14.38 9.45
N VAL A 99 3.14 -13.67 9.42
CA VAL A 99 2.96 -12.48 8.60
C VAL A 99 2.57 -11.28 9.46
N SER A 100 3.07 -10.13 9.07
CA SER A 100 2.72 -8.84 9.64
C SER A 100 2.26 -7.90 8.54
N LEU A 101 1.37 -6.96 8.86
CA LEU A 101 0.88 -5.96 7.92
C LEU A 101 1.18 -4.57 8.49
N GLN A 102 1.92 -3.77 7.74
CA GLN A 102 2.27 -2.39 8.10
C GLN A 102 1.21 -1.40 7.58
N ALA A 103 -0.07 -1.72 7.77
CA ALA A 103 -1.19 -0.84 7.46
C ALA A 103 -1.94 -0.51 8.75
N ASP A 104 -2.83 0.46 8.70
CA ASP A 104 -3.71 0.78 9.84
C ASP A 104 -4.70 -0.38 10.06
N HIS A 105 -4.30 -1.32 10.90
CA HIS A 105 -5.09 -2.50 11.26
C HIS A 105 -6.45 -2.11 11.88
N GLN A 106 -6.48 -1.03 12.64
CA GLN A 106 -7.71 -0.57 13.28
C GLN A 106 -8.69 -0.06 12.24
N LYS A 107 -8.20 0.65 11.23
CA LYS A 107 -9.02 1.12 10.12
C LYS A 107 -9.59 -0.03 9.31
N LEU A 108 -8.78 -1.04 9.01
CA LEU A 108 -9.22 -2.25 8.30
C LEU A 108 -10.25 -3.04 9.11
N ASN A 109 -10.00 -3.26 10.40
CA ASN A 109 -10.96 -3.95 11.27
C ASN A 109 -12.30 -3.22 11.31
N ARG A 110 -12.28 -1.89 11.52
CA ARG A 110 -13.52 -1.08 11.53
C ARG A 110 -14.27 -1.17 10.21
N PHE A 111 -13.56 -1.14 9.08
CA PHE A 111 -14.18 -1.29 7.76
C PHE A 111 -14.88 -2.66 7.60
N VAL A 112 -14.20 -3.75 7.98
CA VAL A 112 -14.77 -5.11 7.90
C VAL A 112 -15.94 -5.30 8.85
N ASP A 113 -15.89 -4.72 10.06
CA ASP A 113 -17.00 -4.72 11.01
C ASP A 113 -18.21 -3.95 10.46
N ALA A 114 -17.99 -2.78 9.92
CA ALA A 114 -19.03 -1.96 9.30
C ALA A 114 -19.66 -2.65 8.08
N ALA A 115 -18.84 -3.27 7.22
CA ALA A 115 -19.32 -4.08 6.10
C ALA A 115 -20.22 -5.24 6.58
N SER A 116 -19.83 -5.91 7.68
CA SER A 116 -20.63 -6.98 8.28
C SER A 116 -22.01 -6.47 8.76
N LEU A 117 -22.06 -5.27 9.35
CA LEU A 117 -23.29 -4.65 9.79
C LEU A 117 -24.20 -4.26 8.60
N LEU A 118 -23.64 -3.62 7.57
CA LEU A 118 -24.41 -3.26 6.38
C LEU A 118 -24.96 -4.49 5.64
N LYS A 119 -24.20 -5.59 5.55
CA LYS A 119 -24.68 -6.87 4.99
C LYS A 119 -25.85 -7.47 5.80
N GLN A 120 -25.95 -7.14 7.09
CA GLN A 120 -27.08 -7.52 7.95
C GLN A 120 -28.24 -6.51 7.93
N GLY A 121 -28.18 -5.47 7.11
CA GLY A 121 -29.18 -4.39 7.06
C GLY A 121 -29.12 -3.45 8.25
N LYS A 122 -28.01 -3.41 8.99
CA LYS A 122 -27.82 -2.51 10.12
C LYS A 122 -27.09 -1.24 9.67
N ARG A 123 -27.47 -0.12 10.25
CA ARG A 123 -26.85 1.17 9.95
C ARG A 123 -25.47 1.29 10.59
N VAL A 124 -24.54 1.92 9.87
CA VAL A 124 -23.18 2.24 10.32
C VAL A 124 -23.05 3.74 10.43
N THR A 125 -22.36 4.24 11.48
CA THR A 125 -22.15 5.67 11.72
C THR A 125 -20.70 6.04 12.01
N ASP A 126 -19.90 5.09 12.43
CA ASP A 126 -18.55 5.28 12.98
C ASP A 126 -17.42 5.02 11.98
N VAL A 127 -17.76 4.61 10.75
CA VAL A 127 -16.83 4.45 9.63
C VAL A 127 -17.20 5.44 8.52
N PRO A 128 -16.49 6.57 8.40
CA PRO A 128 -16.85 7.66 7.47
C PRO A 128 -17.06 7.18 6.03
N GLU A 129 -16.25 6.21 5.58
CA GLU A 129 -16.32 5.66 4.23
C GLU A 129 -17.61 4.87 3.96
N LEU A 130 -18.28 4.39 5.00
CA LEU A 130 -19.48 3.56 4.91
C LEU A 130 -20.73 4.17 5.58
N ALA A 131 -20.57 5.26 6.32
CA ALA A 131 -21.64 5.87 7.13
C ALA A 131 -22.81 6.43 6.33
N TRP A 132 -22.63 6.70 5.04
CA TRP A 132 -23.63 7.29 4.16
C TRP A 132 -24.55 6.25 3.52
N PHE A 133 -24.21 4.97 3.59
CA PHE A 133 -24.95 3.90 2.93
C PHE A 133 -25.94 3.23 3.89
N ASN A 134 -27.10 2.85 3.38
CA ASN A 134 -28.11 2.13 4.14
C ASN A 134 -28.01 0.62 3.93
N SER A 135 -27.35 0.17 2.86
CA SER A 135 -27.18 -1.23 2.52
C SER A 135 -25.83 -1.49 1.86
N TRP A 136 -25.43 -2.77 1.84
CA TRP A 136 -24.23 -3.18 1.09
C TRP A 136 -24.40 -3.02 -0.42
N HIS A 137 -25.66 -3.06 -0.90
CA HIS A 137 -26.00 -2.80 -2.30
C HIS A 137 -25.66 -1.34 -2.71
N ASP A 138 -26.01 -0.36 -1.86
CA ASP A 138 -25.71 1.06 -2.12
C ASP A 138 -24.19 1.28 -2.21
N VAL A 139 -23.41 0.53 -1.42
CA VAL A 139 -21.92 0.56 -1.50
C VAL A 139 -21.44 0.06 -2.86
N HIS A 140 -22.05 -0.99 -3.40
CA HIS A 140 -21.72 -1.50 -4.73
C HIS A 140 -22.06 -0.46 -5.83
N GLU A 141 -23.23 0.14 -5.79
CA GLU A 141 -23.62 1.18 -6.75
C GLU A 141 -22.62 2.34 -6.72
N TYR A 142 -22.21 2.77 -5.53
CA TYR A 142 -21.21 3.81 -5.37
C TYR A 142 -19.83 3.40 -5.94
N CYS A 143 -19.43 2.15 -5.79
CA CYS A 143 -18.17 1.63 -6.35
C CYS A 143 -18.13 1.64 -7.89
N GLU A 144 -19.27 1.72 -8.57
CA GLU A 144 -19.31 1.86 -10.03
C GLU A 144 -19.11 3.32 -10.50
N THR A 145 -19.14 4.27 -9.58
CA THR A 145 -18.81 5.68 -9.86
C THR A 145 -17.30 5.92 -9.78
N ASN A 146 -16.82 7.02 -10.35
CA ASN A 146 -15.42 7.44 -10.24
C ASN A 146 -15.03 7.76 -8.79
N GLU A 147 -15.96 8.25 -8.00
CA GLU A 147 -15.77 8.63 -6.60
C GLU A 147 -15.61 7.40 -5.69
N GLY A 148 -16.20 6.27 -6.06
CA GLY A 148 -16.12 5.00 -5.33
C GLY A 148 -14.82 4.23 -5.52
N SER A 149 -13.93 4.70 -6.39
CA SER A 149 -12.66 4.01 -6.71
C SER A 149 -11.76 3.75 -5.48
N ASP A 150 -11.85 4.60 -4.47
CA ASP A 150 -11.03 4.51 -3.26
C ASP A 150 -11.39 3.30 -2.38
N ILE A 151 -12.70 2.99 -2.27
CA ILE A 151 -13.19 1.90 -1.44
C ILE A 151 -13.41 0.60 -2.21
N LYS A 152 -13.55 0.67 -3.55
CA LYS A 152 -13.78 -0.49 -4.43
C LYS A 152 -12.86 -1.68 -4.16
N PRO A 153 -11.53 -1.52 -3.93
CA PRO A 153 -10.66 -2.65 -3.61
C PRO A 153 -10.99 -3.34 -2.28
N LEU A 154 -11.42 -2.58 -1.27
CA LEU A 154 -11.83 -3.13 0.03
C LEU A 154 -13.19 -3.82 -0.05
N VAL A 155 -14.12 -3.25 -0.81
CA VAL A 155 -15.44 -3.84 -1.07
C VAL A 155 -15.27 -5.19 -1.75
N LYS A 156 -14.47 -5.25 -2.82
CA LYS A 156 -14.13 -6.49 -3.51
C LYS A 156 -13.53 -7.53 -2.56
N LEU A 157 -12.58 -7.13 -1.70
CA LEU A 157 -11.97 -8.02 -0.72
C LEU A 157 -13.02 -8.65 0.22
N VAL A 158 -13.98 -7.84 0.70
CA VAL A 158 -15.07 -8.30 1.56
C VAL A 158 -16.00 -9.25 0.82
N ASP A 159 -16.22 -9.07 -0.47
CA ASP A 159 -17.09 -9.95 -1.26
C ASP A 159 -16.40 -11.28 -1.61
N ASP A 160 -15.14 -11.21 -1.97
CA ASP A 160 -14.37 -12.41 -2.36
C ASP A 160 -14.12 -13.34 -1.16
N HIS A 161 -13.90 -12.80 0.03
CA HIS A 161 -13.47 -13.58 1.20
C HIS A 161 -14.52 -13.67 2.33
N GLY A 162 -15.48 -12.76 2.36
CA GLY A 162 -16.43 -12.62 3.47
C GLY A 162 -15.84 -11.93 4.70
N THR A 163 -16.71 -11.40 5.57
CA THR A 163 -16.29 -10.62 6.74
C THR A 163 -15.66 -11.47 7.84
N ASP A 164 -16.17 -12.67 8.11
CA ASP A 164 -15.70 -13.52 9.21
C ASP A 164 -14.27 -14.06 8.96
N PRO A 165 -13.92 -14.58 7.79
CA PRO A 165 -12.54 -14.96 7.48
C PRO A 165 -11.56 -13.78 7.57
N LEU A 166 -11.97 -12.59 7.11
CA LEU A 166 -11.15 -11.39 7.20
C LEU A 166 -10.88 -10.98 8.65
N LYS A 167 -11.89 -10.99 9.52
CA LYS A 167 -11.74 -10.73 10.96
C LYS A 167 -10.78 -11.72 11.63
N LYS A 168 -10.94 -13.01 11.33
CA LYS A 168 -10.06 -14.05 11.84
C LYS A 168 -8.62 -13.88 11.37
N ALA A 169 -8.41 -13.46 10.15
CA ALA A 169 -7.09 -13.19 9.60
C ALA A 169 -6.45 -11.96 10.27
N LEU A 170 -7.19 -10.86 10.39
CA LEU A 170 -6.73 -9.65 11.05
C LEU A 170 -6.35 -9.90 12.52
N ALA A 171 -7.09 -10.76 13.23
CA ALA A 171 -6.77 -11.14 14.61
C ALA A 171 -5.49 -11.98 14.76
N LYS A 172 -5.01 -12.61 13.69
CA LYS A 172 -3.78 -13.44 13.68
C LYS A 172 -2.53 -12.67 13.27
N ILE A 173 -2.66 -11.40 12.92
CA ILE A 173 -1.51 -10.59 12.51
C ILE A 173 -0.55 -10.45 13.68
N THR A 174 0.71 -10.80 13.43
CA THR A 174 1.79 -10.56 14.40
C THR A 174 2.13 -9.07 14.40
N PRO A 175 2.13 -8.40 15.56
CA PRO A 175 2.65 -7.03 15.64
C PRO A 175 4.09 -6.98 15.14
N LEU A 176 4.44 -5.92 14.40
CA LEU A 176 5.84 -5.63 14.12
C LEU A 176 6.49 -5.24 15.43
N GLU A 177 7.52 -5.97 15.84
CA GLU A 177 8.40 -5.54 16.92
C GLU A 177 9.06 -4.23 16.47
N GLN A 178 8.88 -3.16 17.26
CA GLN A 178 9.47 -1.83 17.01
C GLN A 178 10.94 -1.82 17.40
#